data_87e1405780281a567868290179aeff33
#
_entry.id   87e1405780281a567868290179aeff33
#
_cell.length_a   1.000
_cell.length_b   1.000
_cell.length_c   1.000
_cell.angle_alpha   90.00
_cell.angle_beta   90.00
_cell.angle_gamma   90.00
#
_symmetry.space_group_name_H-M   'P 1'
#
loop_
_entity.id
_entity.type
_entity.pdbx_description
1 polymer ?
#
loop_
_entity_poly.entity_id
_entity_poly.type
_entity_poly.pdbx_seq_one_letter_code
_entity_poly.pdbx_strand_id
1 'polypeptide(L)'
;MIFDTHAHYDDEAFDDDREQLLERMRNRGVEYIVNVGASMASCKSTIGLIRRFPYVYGALGVHPDEVAELTDDDYNWLAKSVYKPKIVAVGEIGLDYHWNDNREQQIAAFERQ
;
A
#
# COMPACT_ATOMS: atom_id res chain seq x y z
N MET A 1 7.71 -17.09 14.47
CA MET A 1 6.70 -16.53 13.53
C MET A 1 6.65 -15.02 13.68
N ILE A 2 6.82 -14.31 12.60
CA ILE A 2 6.66 -12.86 12.53
C ILE A 2 5.56 -12.59 11.48
N PHE A 3 4.63 -11.71 11.83
CA PHE A 3 3.68 -11.13 10.90
C PHE A 3 4.01 -9.64 10.74
N ASP A 4 4.58 -9.28 9.60
CA ASP A 4 4.87 -7.89 9.26
C ASP A 4 3.61 -7.23 8.71
N THR A 5 2.98 -6.39 9.51
CA THR A 5 1.67 -5.79 9.17
C THR A 5 1.79 -4.48 8.40
N HIS A 6 3.00 -3.96 8.18
CA HIS A 6 3.21 -2.73 7.44
C HIS A 6 4.58 -2.69 6.78
N ALA A 7 4.65 -2.98 5.50
CA ALA A 7 5.87 -2.97 4.72
C ALA A 7 5.64 -2.35 3.33
N HIS A 8 6.71 -1.88 2.72
CA HIS A 8 6.73 -1.28 1.39
C HIS A 8 7.75 -1.99 0.48
N TYR A 9 7.57 -3.28 0.25
CA TYR A 9 8.43 -4.05 -0.65
C TYR A 9 8.27 -3.69 -2.13
N ASP A 10 7.29 -2.85 -2.46
CA ASP A 10 7.11 -2.26 -3.79
C ASP A 10 8.05 -1.07 -4.06
N ASP A 11 8.71 -0.53 -3.03
CA ASP A 11 9.63 0.59 -3.16
C ASP A 11 10.76 0.29 -4.17
N GLU A 12 11.14 1.32 -4.95
CA GLU A 12 12.18 1.22 -5.97
C GLU A 12 13.55 0.81 -5.42
N ALA A 13 13.80 1.08 -4.15
CA ALA A 13 15.04 0.65 -3.47
C ALA A 13 15.23 -0.87 -3.50
N PHE A 14 14.17 -1.65 -3.73
CA PHE A 14 14.19 -3.11 -3.80
C PHE A 14 14.14 -3.67 -5.23
N ASP A 15 14.14 -2.83 -6.26
CA ASP A 15 13.96 -3.29 -7.65
C ASP A 15 14.96 -4.36 -8.07
N ASP A 16 16.20 -4.24 -7.62
CA ASP A 16 17.27 -5.16 -8.01
C ASP A 16 17.19 -6.54 -7.32
N ASP A 17 16.63 -6.62 -6.09
CA ASP A 17 16.69 -7.85 -5.28
C ASP A 17 15.38 -8.20 -4.54
N ARG A 18 14.27 -7.58 -4.88
CA ARG A 18 12.97 -7.73 -4.20
C ARG A 18 12.56 -9.18 -3.99
N GLU A 19 12.69 -10.02 -5.01
CA GLU A 19 12.28 -11.42 -4.94
C GLU A 19 13.16 -12.20 -3.96
N GLN A 20 14.48 -12.04 -4.08
CA GLN A 20 15.43 -12.70 -3.18
C GLN A 20 15.26 -12.20 -1.74
N LEU A 21 14.96 -10.91 -1.56
CA LEU A 21 14.71 -10.33 -0.25
C LEU A 21 13.47 -10.96 0.41
N LEU A 22 12.35 -11.02 -0.31
CA LEU A 22 11.11 -11.62 0.17
C LEU A 22 11.30 -13.10 0.55
N GLU A 23 12.00 -13.88 -0.27
CA GLU A 23 12.34 -15.27 0.04
C GLU A 23 13.23 -15.38 1.30
N ARG A 24 14.24 -14.52 1.43
CA ARG A 24 15.10 -14.47 2.62
C ARG A 24 14.33 -14.14 3.89
N MET A 25 13.36 -13.19 3.82
CA MET A 25 12.53 -12.83 4.97
C MET A 25 11.70 -14.03 5.44
N ARG A 26 11.10 -14.77 4.51
CA ARG A 26 10.37 -15.99 4.84
C ARG A 26 11.24 -17.02 5.54
N ASN A 27 12.44 -17.25 5.03
CA ASN A 27 13.41 -18.19 5.63
C ASN A 27 13.91 -17.73 7.01
N ARG A 28 13.75 -16.47 7.36
CA ARG A 28 14.09 -15.90 8.67
C ARG A 28 12.88 -15.80 9.62
N GLY A 29 11.75 -16.37 9.26
CA GLY A 29 10.59 -16.49 10.13
C GLY A 29 9.53 -15.40 9.96
N VAL A 30 9.62 -14.56 8.91
CA VAL A 30 8.54 -13.67 8.49
C VAL A 30 7.57 -14.49 7.65
N GLU A 31 6.47 -14.91 8.26
CA GLU A 31 5.52 -15.83 7.62
C GLU A 31 4.48 -15.12 6.76
N TYR A 32 4.08 -13.93 7.17
CA TYR A 32 3.10 -13.11 6.46
C TYR A 32 3.55 -11.66 6.43
N ILE A 33 3.23 -10.99 5.31
CA ILE A 33 3.56 -9.58 5.07
C ILE A 33 2.29 -8.89 4.54
N VAL A 34 1.98 -7.72 5.07
CA VAL A 34 1.05 -6.78 4.43
C VAL A 34 1.88 -5.69 3.76
N ASN A 35 1.94 -5.71 2.43
CA ASN A 35 2.51 -4.60 1.66
C ASN A 35 1.47 -3.50 1.57
N VAL A 36 1.85 -2.28 1.90
CA VAL A 36 0.93 -1.16 2.07
C VAL A 36 1.11 -0.15 0.94
N GLY A 37 0.06 0.09 0.18
CA GLY A 37 0.03 1.14 -0.83
C GLY A 37 0.05 2.53 -0.19
N ALA A 38 0.76 3.47 -0.81
CA ALA A 38 0.87 4.86 -0.35
C ALA A 38 0.58 5.87 -1.47
N SER A 39 0.52 5.42 -2.70
CA SER A 39 0.14 6.19 -3.90
C SER A 39 -0.64 5.29 -4.85
N MET A 40 -1.22 5.85 -5.90
CA MET A 40 -1.90 5.04 -6.93
C MET A 40 -0.94 4.05 -7.61
N ALA A 41 0.30 4.48 -7.87
CA ALA A 41 1.33 3.61 -8.44
C ALA A 41 1.69 2.47 -7.47
N SER A 42 1.93 2.78 -6.21
CA SER A 42 2.23 1.84 -5.14
C SER A 42 1.09 0.84 -4.90
N CYS A 43 -0.17 1.27 -4.96
CA CYS A 43 -1.33 0.38 -4.90
C CYS A 43 -1.34 -0.65 -6.04
N LYS A 44 -1.03 -0.22 -7.26
CA LYS A 44 -0.94 -1.13 -8.42
C LYS A 44 0.22 -2.11 -8.27
N SER A 45 1.37 -1.65 -7.80
CA SER A 45 2.53 -2.50 -7.51
C SER A 45 2.23 -3.52 -6.41
N THR A 46 1.52 -3.10 -5.35
CA THR A 46 1.05 -3.99 -4.27
C THR A 46 0.18 -5.13 -4.82
N ILE A 47 -0.75 -4.84 -5.73
CA ILE A 47 -1.56 -5.87 -6.39
C ILE A 47 -0.67 -6.84 -7.19
N GLY A 48 0.38 -6.36 -7.83
CA GLY A 48 1.37 -7.21 -8.50
C GLY A 48 2.07 -8.17 -7.55
N LEU A 49 2.51 -7.66 -6.39
CA LEU A 49 3.21 -8.46 -5.37
C LEU A 49 2.31 -9.56 -4.77
N ILE A 50 1.08 -9.23 -4.39
CA ILE A 50 0.17 -10.23 -3.79
C ILE A 50 -0.20 -11.36 -4.73
N ARG A 51 -0.13 -11.13 -6.04
CA ARG A 51 -0.35 -12.18 -7.05
C ARG A 51 0.85 -13.12 -7.18
N ARG A 52 2.06 -12.61 -6.99
CA ARG A 52 3.30 -13.36 -7.17
C ARG A 52 3.70 -14.14 -5.91
N PHE A 53 3.42 -13.61 -4.73
CA PHE A 53 3.88 -14.18 -3.46
C PHE A 53 2.69 -14.61 -2.59
N PRO A 54 2.52 -15.93 -2.34
CA PRO A 54 1.37 -16.45 -1.58
C PRO A 54 1.23 -15.88 -0.17
N TYR A 55 2.33 -15.52 0.46
CA TYR A 55 2.40 -15.01 1.85
C TYR A 55 2.37 -13.47 1.94
N VAL A 56 2.29 -12.78 0.81
CA VAL A 56 2.12 -11.32 0.77
C VAL A 56 0.65 -10.98 0.56
N TYR A 57 0.15 -10.15 1.43
CA TYR A 57 -1.17 -9.52 1.42
C TYR A 57 -1.02 -8.04 1.11
N GLY A 58 -2.11 -7.34 0.85
CA GLY A 58 -2.07 -5.92 0.51
C GLY A 58 -3.04 -5.07 1.31
N ALA A 59 -2.63 -3.84 1.55
CA ALA A 59 -3.52 -2.74 1.88
C ALA A 59 -3.49 -1.72 0.75
N LEU A 60 -4.62 -1.13 0.40
CA LEU A 60 -4.72 -0.13 -0.66
C LEU A 60 -5.22 1.19 -0.09
N GLY A 61 -4.50 2.25 -0.36
CA GLY A 61 -4.81 3.60 0.06
C GLY A 61 -3.78 4.58 -0.47
N VAL A 62 -4.06 5.87 -0.29
CA VAL A 62 -3.17 6.95 -0.70
C VAL A 62 -2.83 7.81 0.51
N HIS A 63 -1.53 7.87 0.78
CA HIS A 63 -0.94 8.63 1.88
C HIS A 63 -1.31 10.12 1.76
N PRO A 64 -1.52 10.85 2.86
CA PRO A 64 -1.89 12.26 2.84
C PRO A 64 -0.98 13.17 2.02
N ASP A 65 0.30 12.83 1.89
CA ASP A 65 1.24 13.59 1.05
C ASP A 65 0.97 13.44 -0.46
N GLU A 66 0.22 12.43 -0.87
CA GLU A 66 -0.04 12.06 -2.28
C GLU A 66 -1.48 12.34 -2.74
N VAL A 67 -2.33 12.89 -1.85
CA VAL A 67 -3.77 13.04 -2.16
C VAL A 67 -4.10 14.19 -3.10
N ALA A 68 -3.18 15.14 -3.31
CA ALA A 68 -3.43 16.35 -4.09
C ALA A 68 -3.83 16.06 -5.54
N GLU A 69 -3.31 15.00 -6.13
CA GLU A 69 -3.50 14.64 -7.53
C GLU A 69 -4.60 13.59 -7.75
N LEU A 70 -5.30 13.15 -6.69
CA LEU A 70 -6.34 12.13 -6.80
C LEU A 70 -7.54 12.61 -7.57
N THR A 71 -7.95 11.81 -8.55
CA THR A 71 -9.13 12.02 -9.36
C THR A 71 -10.30 11.15 -8.90
N ASP A 72 -11.51 11.44 -9.38
CA ASP A 72 -12.68 10.58 -9.14
C ASP A 72 -12.48 9.15 -9.67
N ASP A 73 -11.77 9.00 -10.79
CA ASP A 73 -11.44 7.68 -11.34
C ASP A 73 -10.51 6.90 -10.44
N ASP A 74 -9.56 7.56 -9.77
CA ASP A 74 -8.67 6.93 -8.79
C ASP A 74 -9.46 6.40 -7.58
N TYR A 75 -10.36 7.21 -7.03
CA TYR A 75 -11.25 6.76 -5.94
C TYR A 75 -12.14 5.60 -6.36
N ASN A 76 -12.70 5.63 -7.56
CA ASN A 76 -13.50 4.55 -8.11
C ASN A 76 -12.67 3.26 -8.30
N TRP A 77 -11.42 3.40 -8.73
CA TRP A 77 -10.49 2.29 -8.86
C TRP A 77 -10.17 1.67 -7.48
N LEU A 78 -9.88 2.49 -6.48
CA LEU A 78 -9.64 2.05 -5.10
C LEU A 78 -10.86 1.31 -4.54
N ALA A 79 -12.05 1.90 -4.65
CA ALA A 79 -13.30 1.33 -4.15
C ALA A 79 -13.60 -0.07 -4.73
N LYS A 80 -13.22 -0.32 -5.98
CA LYS A 80 -13.34 -1.65 -6.61
C LYS A 80 -12.21 -2.58 -6.21
N SER A 81 -11.00 -2.04 -6.07
CA SER A 81 -9.79 -2.85 -5.87
C SER A 81 -9.65 -3.39 -4.45
N VAL A 82 -10.23 -2.74 -3.44
CA VAL A 82 -10.19 -3.22 -2.05
C VAL A 82 -10.93 -4.55 -1.84
N TYR A 83 -11.79 -4.94 -2.76
CA TYR A 83 -12.47 -6.24 -2.72
C TYR A 83 -11.70 -7.37 -3.42
N LYS A 84 -10.53 -7.09 -3.98
CA LYS A 84 -9.71 -8.14 -4.60
C LYS A 84 -9.19 -9.13 -3.54
N PRO A 85 -9.02 -10.41 -3.92
CA PRO A 85 -8.43 -11.41 -3.02
C PRO A 85 -7.10 -10.95 -2.46
N LYS A 86 -6.86 -11.23 -1.16
CA LYS A 86 -5.65 -10.89 -0.42
C LYS A 86 -5.47 -9.38 -0.13
N ILE A 87 -6.40 -8.52 -0.53
CA ILE A 87 -6.48 -7.17 0.02
C ILE A 87 -7.22 -7.25 1.35
N VAL A 88 -6.56 -6.85 2.42
CA VAL A 88 -7.01 -7.07 3.81
C VAL A 88 -7.29 -5.78 4.57
N ALA A 89 -6.92 -4.62 4.01
CA ALA A 89 -7.13 -3.34 4.68
C ALA A 89 -7.23 -2.19 3.66
N VAL A 90 -7.77 -1.07 4.10
CA VAL A 90 -7.64 0.24 3.46
C VAL A 90 -6.48 0.97 4.16
N GLY A 91 -5.46 1.32 3.41
CA GLY A 91 -4.26 2.01 3.90
C GLY A 91 -3.13 1.98 2.84
N GLU A 92 -2.20 2.86 2.97
CA GLU A 92 -1.96 3.86 3.99
C GLU A 92 -2.83 5.09 3.73
N ILE A 93 -3.57 5.53 4.72
CA ILE A 93 -4.42 6.72 4.67
C ILE A 93 -4.23 7.52 5.96
N GLY A 94 -4.64 8.77 5.96
CA GLY A 94 -4.61 9.55 7.18
C GLY A 94 -4.37 11.01 6.92
N LEU A 95 -3.83 11.63 7.95
CA LEU A 95 -3.56 13.06 8.00
C LEU A 95 -2.10 13.26 8.40
N ASP A 96 -1.40 14.08 7.63
CA ASP A 96 -0.03 14.51 7.93
C ASP A 96 0.13 15.99 7.57
N TYR A 97 0.25 16.82 8.59
CA TYR A 97 0.36 18.28 8.42
C TYR A 97 1.80 18.79 8.55
N HIS A 98 2.76 17.87 8.63
CA HIS A 98 4.17 18.24 8.81
C HIS A 98 4.77 18.85 7.56
N TRP A 99 4.51 18.24 6.39
CA TRP A 99 5.12 18.62 5.12
C TRP A 99 4.21 19.49 4.25
N ASN A 100 2.88 19.34 4.36
CA ASN A 100 1.90 19.97 3.49
C ASN A 100 0.85 20.73 4.30
N ASP A 101 0.42 21.87 3.76
CA ASP A 101 -0.58 22.75 4.39
C ASP A 101 -1.99 22.59 3.79
N ASN A 102 -2.25 21.51 3.08
CA ASN A 102 -3.51 21.21 2.41
C ASN A 102 -4.49 20.42 3.31
N ARG A 103 -4.72 20.89 4.52
CA ARG A 103 -5.51 20.20 5.56
C ARG A 103 -6.90 19.78 5.12
N GLU A 104 -7.66 20.68 4.52
CA GLU A 104 -9.02 20.40 4.07
C GLU A 104 -9.04 19.29 3.00
N GLN A 105 -8.11 19.34 2.07
CA GLN A 105 -7.97 18.33 1.03
C GLN A 105 -7.60 16.96 1.62
N GLN A 106 -6.68 16.92 2.58
CA GLN A 106 -6.31 15.68 3.28
C GLN A 106 -7.50 15.09 4.04
N ILE A 107 -8.27 15.92 4.75
CA ILE A 107 -9.47 15.47 5.49
C ILE A 107 -10.48 14.88 4.52
N ALA A 108 -10.80 15.60 3.44
CA ALA A 108 -11.75 15.13 2.43
C ALA A 108 -11.30 13.80 1.78
N ALA A 109 -10.01 13.67 1.47
CA ALA A 109 -9.45 12.44 0.92
C ALA A 109 -9.48 11.28 1.92
N PHE A 110 -9.18 11.54 3.19
CA PHE A 110 -9.25 10.56 4.25
C PHE A 110 -10.67 10.04 4.46
N GLU A 111 -11.65 10.93 4.60
CA GLU A 111 -13.05 10.56 4.76
C GLU A 111 -13.57 9.75 3.56
N ARG A 112 -13.17 10.12 2.35
CA ARG A 112 -13.60 9.43 1.15
C ARG A 112 -13.00 8.03 1.01
N GLN A 113 -11.77 7.86 1.38
CA GLN A 113 -11.10 6.55 1.39
C GLN A 113 -11.66 5.64 2.49
#